data_676110e004efb57923b1de3b3dbfa69d
#
_entry.id   676110e004efb57923b1de3b3dbfa69d
#
_cell.length_a   1.000
_cell.length_b   1.000
_cell.length_c   1.000
_cell.angle_alpha   90.00
_cell.angle_beta   90.00
_cell.angle_gamma   90.00
#
_symmetry.space_group_name_H-M   'P 1'
#
loop_
_entity.id
_entity.type
_entity.pdbx_description
1 polymer ?
#
loop_
_entity_poly.entity_id
_entity_poly.type
_entity_poly.pdbx_seq_one_letter_code
_entity_poly.pdbx_strand_id
1 'polypeptide(L)'
;MSLIGDQARADPMSDALNYLVKARPEAMGHYFRFLKDAGSRLEPKTRSLISVITKVHARTERGLLQYVKRALGDGASAEEILDAMLMAFPALGLAKIVWAVDVLLASDIPDFRLDALGVKPQWRRVSEVAAITEGGTARLECEGRTLLVY
;
A
#
# COMPACT_ATOMS: atom_id res chain seq x y z
N MET A 1 9.72 16.52 -25.63
CA MET A 1 9.70 15.14 -25.09
C MET A 1 9.25 15.22 -23.63
N SER A 2 7.99 14.89 -23.42
CA SER A 2 7.27 15.15 -22.16
C SER A 2 7.52 13.99 -21.18
N LEU A 3 8.13 14.27 -20.02
CA LEU A 3 8.23 13.36 -18.90
C LEU A 3 7.04 13.61 -17.95
N ILE A 4 5.83 13.30 -18.41
CA ILE A 4 4.63 13.31 -17.57
C ILE A 4 4.21 11.84 -17.42
N GLY A 5 4.58 11.23 -16.33
CA GLY A 5 4.14 9.84 -16.10
C GLY A 5 4.71 9.19 -14.86
N ASP A 6 4.70 9.84 -13.70
CA ASP A 6 4.77 9.12 -12.41
C ASP A 6 4.37 10.01 -11.21
N GLN A 7 3.16 10.57 -11.27
CA GLN A 7 2.52 11.20 -10.10
C GLN A 7 1.44 10.29 -9.51
N ALA A 8 1.70 8.99 -9.43
CA ALA A 8 0.82 8.05 -8.77
C ALA A 8 1.04 8.12 -7.25
N ARG A 9 0.18 8.89 -6.56
CA ARG A 9 -0.19 8.74 -5.14
C ARG A 9 0.95 8.76 -4.11
N ALA A 10 1.69 9.84 -4.03
CA ALA A 10 2.39 10.15 -2.80
C ALA A 10 1.36 10.56 -1.74
N ASP A 11 1.09 9.69 -0.76
CA ASP A 11 0.47 10.11 0.50
C ASP A 11 1.27 11.35 0.99
N PRO A 12 0.61 12.46 1.36
CA PRO A 12 1.32 13.67 1.73
C PRO A 12 2.27 13.35 2.89
N MET A 13 3.56 13.64 2.70
CA MET A 13 4.55 13.51 3.76
C MET A 13 4.03 14.23 5.01
N SER A 14 4.27 13.66 6.20
CA SER A 14 3.89 14.33 7.44
C SER A 14 4.59 15.69 7.53
N ASP A 15 3.95 16.68 8.16
CA ASP A 15 4.53 18.00 8.34
C ASP A 15 5.89 17.95 9.04
N ALA A 16 6.04 17.01 10.00
CA ALA A 16 7.32 16.77 10.68
C ALA A 16 8.40 16.26 9.70
N LEU A 17 8.06 15.35 8.79
CA LEU A 17 9.03 14.87 7.79
C LEU A 17 9.37 15.95 6.78
N ASN A 18 8.38 16.73 6.33
CA ASN A 18 8.60 17.91 5.48
C ASN A 18 9.52 18.93 6.16
N TYR A 19 9.30 19.18 7.45
CA TYR A 19 10.17 20.04 8.23
C TYR A 19 11.63 19.52 8.25
N LEU A 20 11.83 18.23 8.55
CA LEU A 20 13.16 17.61 8.56
C LEU A 20 13.87 17.70 7.21
N VAL A 21 13.15 17.46 6.11
CA VAL A 21 13.70 17.59 4.75
C VAL A 21 14.17 19.02 4.48
N LYS A 22 13.42 20.02 4.92
CA LYS A 22 13.79 21.44 4.75
C LYS A 22 14.90 21.89 5.70
N ALA A 23 14.88 21.40 6.95
CA ALA A 23 15.86 21.78 7.97
C ALA A 23 17.22 21.09 7.80
N ARG A 24 17.23 19.87 7.30
CA ARG A 24 18.44 19.04 7.16
C ARG A 24 18.47 18.30 5.81
N PRO A 25 18.49 19.03 4.67
CA PRO A 25 18.31 18.45 3.33
C PRO A 25 19.36 17.41 2.98
N GLU A 26 20.62 17.62 3.32
CA GLU A 26 21.69 16.66 3.03
C GLU A 26 21.53 15.36 3.80
N ALA A 27 21.31 15.44 5.12
CA ALA A 27 21.12 14.27 5.97
C ALA A 27 19.89 13.46 5.52
N MET A 28 18.79 14.13 5.22
CA MET A 28 17.57 13.47 4.72
C MET A 28 17.77 12.90 3.31
N GLY A 29 18.54 13.56 2.47
CA GLY A 29 18.93 13.04 1.15
C GLY A 29 19.75 11.75 1.27
N HIS A 30 20.70 11.66 2.19
CA HIS A 30 21.45 10.43 2.48
C HIS A 30 20.54 9.31 2.98
N TYR A 31 19.62 9.63 3.90
CA TYR A 31 18.64 8.67 4.41
C TYR A 31 17.75 8.08 3.31
N PHE A 32 17.20 8.91 2.43
CA PHE A 32 16.37 8.41 1.34
C PHE A 32 17.16 7.58 0.31
N ARG A 33 18.41 7.97 0.02
CA ARG A 33 19.29 7.13 -0.82
C ARG A 33 19.55 5.77 -0.18
N PHE A 34 19.86 5.74 1.11
CA PHE A 34 20.04 4.49 1.85
C PHE A 34 18.82 3.59 1.76
N LEU A 35 17.59 4.13 1.99
CA LEU A 35 16.36 3.35 1.90
C LEU A 35 16.13 2.79 0.50
N LYS A 36 16.45 3.57 -0.54
CA LYS A 36 16.34 3.14 -1.93
C LYS A 36 17.31 2.01 -2.24
N ASP A 37 18.56 2.14 -1.83
CA ASP A 37 19.60 1.14 -2.07
C ASP A 37 19.35 -0.15 -1.28
N ALA A 38 19.01 -0.03 -0.01
CA ALA A 38 18.72 -1.19 0.86
C ALA A 38 17.57 -2.05 0.34
N GLY A 39 16.58 -1.43 -0.32
CA GLY A 39 15.45 -2.14 -0.89
C GLY A 39 15.59 -2.55 -2.36
N SER A 40 16.71 -2.25 -3.01
CA SER A 40 16.84 -2.34 -4.47
C SER A 40 16.74 -3.75 -5.03
N ARG A 41 17.05 -4.77 -4.23
CA ARG A 41 17.02 -6.20 -4.62
C ARG A 41 15.74 -6.93 -4.26
N LEU A 42 14.83 -6.26 -3.54
CA LEU A 42 13.54 -6.82 -3.14
C LEU A 42 12.45 -6.31 -4.10
N GLU A 43 11.55 -7.19 -4.47
CA GLU A 43 10.34 -6.79 -5.19
C GLU A 43 9.47 -5.85 -4.34
N PRO A 44 8.65 -4.99 -4.96
CA PRO A 44 7.87 -3.99 -4.25
C PRO A 44 6.99 -4.56 -3.14
N LYS A 45 6.26 -5.64 -3.41
CA LYS A 45 5.39 -6.30 -2.42
C LYS A 45 6.16 -6.75 -1.18
N THR A 46 7.25 -7.50 -1.35
CA THR A 46 8.09 -7.98 -0.25
C THR A 46 8.63 -6.81 0.58
N ARG A 47 9.10 -5.75 -0.07
CA ARG A 47 9.60 -4.55 0.58
C ARG A 47 8.54 -3.84 1.42
N SER A 48 7.31 -3.77 0.89
CA SER A 48 6.19 -3.16 1.59
C SER A 48 5.72 -4.00 2.78
N LEU A 49 5.69 -5.34 2.67
CA LEU A 49 5.41 -6.24 3.80
C LEU A 49 6.44 -6.09 4.94
N ILE A 50 7.74 -6.05 4.62
CA ILE A 50 8.79 -5.78 5.62
C ILE A 50 8.58 -4.41 6.28
N SER A 51 8.20 -3.40 5.49
CA SER A 51 7.93 -2.07 6.01
C SER A 51 6.72 -2.05 6.97
N VAL A 52 5.67 -2.80 6.69
CA VAL A 52 4.54 -2.99 7.61
C VAL A 52 5.03 -3.52 8.96
N ILE A 53 5.81 -4.61 8.96
CA ILE A 53 6.38 -5.19 10.20
C ILE A 53 7.18 -4.16 10.99
N THR A 54 8.00 -3.33 10.32
CA THR A 54 8.78 -2.29 11.01
C THR A 54 7.90 -1.23 11.64
N LYS A 55 6.73 -0.91 11.06
CA LYS A 55 5.78 0.05 11.63
C LYS A 55 4.99 -0.54 12.80
N VAL A 56 4.68 -1.83 12.75
CA VAL A 56 4.13 -2.55 13.92
C VAL A 56 5.13 -2.53 15.08
N HIS A 57 6.42 -2.80 14.80
CA HIS A 57 7.47 -2.73 15.82
C HIS A 57 7.57 -1.34 16.46
N ALA A 58 7.61 -0.31 15.63
CA ALA A 58 7.74 1.09 16.07
C ALA A 58 6.44 1.69 16.64
N ARG A 59 5.30 0.99 16.56
CA ARG A 59 3.97 1.44 16.98
C ARG A 59 3.59 2.81 16.43
N THR A 60 3.86 3.03 15.14
CA THR A 60 3.49 4.26 14.44
C THR A 60 2.23 4.04 13.62
N GLU A 61 1.07 4.46 14.14
CA GLU A 61 -0.25 4.28 13.50
C GLU A 61 -0.29 4.83 12.07
N ARG A 62 0.05 6.11 11.89
CA ARG A 62 0.09 6.74 10.56
C ARG A 62 1.03 5.99 9.60
N GLY A 63 2.20 5.59 10.09
CA GLY A 63 3.16 4.83 9.30
C GLY A 63 2.63 3.44 8.94
N LEU A 64 1.95 2.77 9.86
CA LEU A 64 1.32 1.48 9.61
C LEU A 64 0.29 1.59 8.49
N LEU A 65 -0.68 2.50 8.60
CA LEU A 65 -1.72 2.70 7.60
C LEU A 65 -1.15 3.06 6.23
N GLN A 66 -0.11 3.90 6.19
CA GLN A 66 0.57 4.27 4.95
C GLN A 66 1.21 3.05 4.26
N TYR A 67 1.92 2.21 5.01
CA TYR A 67 2.60 1.05 4.42
C TYR A 67 1.65 -0.11 4.13
N VAL A 68 0.56 -0.27 4.87
CA VAL A 68 -0.52 -1.22 4.54
C VAL A 68 -1.17 -0.85 3.20
N LYS A 69 -1.56 0.42 3.00
CA LYS A 69 -2.09 0.90 1.71
C LYS A 69 -1.11 0.70 0.57
N ARG A 70 0.19 0.92 0.83
CA ARG A 70 1.23 0.68 -0.16
C ARG A 70 1.36 -0.81 -0.49
N ALA A 71 1.37 -1.70 0.52
CA ALA A 71 1.44 -3.14 0.31
C ALA A 71 0.27 -3.66 -0.53
N LEU A 72 -0.96 -3.21 -0.25
CA LEU A 72 -2.14 -3.50 -1.06
C LEU A 72 -1.96 -3.00 -2.50
N GLY A 73 -1.45 -1.79 -2.69
CA GLY A 73 -1.15 -1.20 -4.01
C GLY A 73 -0.03 -1.92 -4.76
N ASP A 74 0.92 -2.53 -4.06
CA ASP A 74 2.01 -3.35 -4.61
C ASP A 74 1.56 -4.82 -4.85
N GLY A 75 0.27 -5.13 -4.66
CA GLY A 75 -0.34 -6.43 -4.96
C GLY A 75 -0.29 -7.44 -3.80
N ALA A 76 -0.08 -7.00 -2.56
CA ALA A 76 -0.30 -7.86 -1.40
C ALA A 76 -1.80 -7.98 -1.11
N SER A 77 -2.26 -9.17 -0.68
CA SER A 77 -3.59 -9.32 -0.11
C SER A 77 -3.61 -8.94 1.37
N ALA A 78 -4.81 -8.74 1.92
CA ALA A 78 -4.97 -8.51 3.35
C ALA A 78 -4.44 -9.69 4.18
N GLU A 79 -4.68 -10.93 3.71
CA GLU A 79 -4.16 -12.13 4.36
C GLU A 79 -2.64 -12.17 4.35
N GLU A 80 -1.98 -11.84 3.23
CA GLU A 80 -0.52 -11.78 3.17
C GLU A 80 0.05 -10.75 4.14
N ILE A 81 -0.64 -9.62 4.35
CA ILE A 81 -0.26 -8.61 5.33
C ILE A 81 -0.44 -9.15 6.76
N LEU A 82 -1.56 -9.82 7.06
CA LEU A 82 -1.79 -10.47 8.34
C LEU A 82 -0.75 -11.57 8.62
N ASP A 83 -0.47 -12.41 7.63
CA ASP A 83 0.54 -13.48 7.73
C ASP A 83 1.94 -12.90 8.01
N ALA A 84 2.32 -11.82 7.33
CA ALA A 84 3.60 -11.15 7.58
C ALA A 84 3.70 -10.66 9.04
N MET A 85 2.62 -10.09 9.60
CA MET A 85 2.57 -9.68 11.01
C MET A 85 2.64 -10.89 11.95
N LEU A 86 1.91 -11.97 11.64
CA LEU A 86 1.90 -13.18 12.46
C LEU A 86 3.25 -13.91 12.43
N MET A 87 3.90 -13.99 11.27
CA MET A 87 5.27 -14.53 11.17
C MET A 87 6.29 -13.75 11.98
N ALA A 88 6.07 -12.47 12.18
CA ALA A 88 6.93 -11.64 13.02
C ALA A 88 6.62 -11.75 14.53
N PHE A 89 5.63 -12.55 14.94
CA PHE A 89 5.23 -12.75 16.34
C PHE A 89 6.40 -13.06 17.29
N PRO A 90 7.37 -13.95 16.96
CA PRO A 90 8.47 -14.25 17.88
C PRO A 90 9.34 -13.03 18.23
N ALA A 91 9.42 -12.06 17.31
CA ALA A 91 10.20 -10.83 17.52
C ALA A 91 9.36 -9.68 18.08
N LEU A 92 8.08 -9.59 17.71
CA LEU A 92 7.22 -8.46 18.05
C LEU A 92 6.44 -8.66 19.35
N GLY A 93 6.02 -9.88 19.61
CA GLY A 93 5.06 -10.23 20.66
C GLY A 93 3.61 -9.91 20.26
N LEU A 94 2.67 -10.65 20.86
CA LEU A 94 1.24 -10.57 20.52
C LEU A 94 0.64 -9.17 20.74
N ALA A 95 1.04 -8.48 21.79
CA ALA A 95 0.49 -7.16 22.11
C ALA A 95 0.69 -6.11 21.00
N LYS A 96 1.80 -6.16 20.27
CA LYS A 96 2.04 -5.26 19.15
C LYS A 96 1.21 -5.63 17.92
N ILE A 97 1.01 -6.92 17.70
CA ILE A 97 0.18 -7.41 16.59
C ILE A 97 -1.29 -7.06 16.84
N VAL A 98 -1.80 -7.30 18.05
CA VAL A 98 -3.18 -6.93 18.42
C VAL A 98 -3.38 -5.43 18.24
N TRP A 99 -2.47 -4.60 18.75
CA TRP A 99 -2.52 -3.15 18.52
C TRP A 99 -2.58 -2.80 17.02
N ALA A 100 -1.78 -3.45 16.18
CA ALA A 100 -1.79 -3.19 14.75
C ALA A 100 -3.11 -3.55 14.10
N VAL A 101 -3.71 -4.69 14.50
CA VAL A 101 -5.04 -5.12 14.03
C VAL A 101 -6.11 -4.14 14.50
N ASP A 102 -6.07 -3.66 15.73
CA ASP A 102 -7.02 -2.63 16.23
C ASP A 102 -6.96 -1.36 15.35
N VAL A 103 -5.75 -0.91 14.99
CA VAL A 103 -5.57 0.24 14.07
C VAL A 103 -6.16 -0.03 12.69
N LEU A 104 -5.96 -1.24 12.14
CA LEU A 104 -6.53 -1.60 10.84
C LEU A 104 -8.05 -1.63 10.86
N LEU A 105 -8.65 -2.23 11.89
CA LEU A 105 -10.10 -2.29 12.06
C LEU A 105 -10.71 -0.89 12.23
N ALA A 106 -10.05 -0.02 13.00
CA ALA A 106 -10.51 1.37 13.20
C ALA A 106 -10.42 2.21 11.91
N SER A 107 -9.56 1.84 10.96
CA SER A 107 -9.35 2.59 9.72
C SER A 107 -10.34 2.26 8.60
N ASP A 108 -11.24 1.29 8.81
CA ASP A 108 -12.26 0.81 7.85
C ASP A 108 -11.72 0.54 6.43
N ILE A 109 -10.51 -0.06 6.35
CA ILE A 109 -9.96 -0.51 5.06
C ILE A 109 -10.77 -1.72 4.59
N PRO A 110 -11.45 -1.65 3.42
CA PRO A 110 -12.39 -2.70 2.99
C PRO A 110 -11.77 -4.09 2.89
N ASP A 111 -10.49 -4.16 2.51
CA ASP A 111 -9.75 -5.41 2.33
C ASP A 111 -9.59 -6.23 3.63
N PHE A 112 -9.69 -5.57 4.80
CA PHE A 112 -9.57 -6.23 6.11
C PHE A 112 -10.91 -6.58 6.75
N ARG A 113 -12.03 -6.39 6.06
CA ARG A 113 -13.33 -6.87 6.55
C ARG A 113 -13.36 -8.39 6.48
N LEU A 114 -13.94 -9.04 7.50
CA LEU A 114 -13.98 -10.50 7.59
C LEU A 114 -14.66 -11.17 6.40
N ASP A 115 -15.66 -10.52 5.80
CA ASP A 115 -16.36 -10.98 4.60
C ASP A 115 -15.56 -10.79 3.31
N ALA A 116 -14.51 -9.97 3.35
CA ALA A 116 -13.60 -9.77 2.23
C ALA A 116 -12.37 -10.69 2.28
N LEU A 117 -12.00 -11.20 3.47
CA LEU A 117 -10.86 -12.10 3.63
C LEU A 117 -11.11 -13.44 2.95
N GLY A 118 -10.10 -13.97 2.27
CA GLY A 118 -10.15 -15.26 1.55
C GLY A 118 -10.97 -15.24 0.26
N VAL A 119 -11.57 -14.11 -0.09
CA VAL A 119 -12.29 -13.99 -1.36
C VAL A 119 -11.28 -13.91 -2.50
N LYS A 120 -11.19 -14.99 -3.30
CA LYS A 120 -10.31 -14.98 -4.47
C LYS A 120 -10.82 -13.97 -5.49
N PRO A 121 -9.94 -13.09 -6.03
CA PRO A 121 -10.31 -12.22 -7.13
C PRO A 121 -10.91 -13.03 -8.27
N GLN A 122 -12.13 -12.69 -8.68
CA GLN A 122 -12.77 -13.31 -9.82
C GLN A 122 -12.74 -12.35 -11.00
N TRP A 123 -12.27 -12.83 -12.14
CA TRP A 123 -12.40 -12.10 -13.37
C TRP A 123 -13.88 -12.00 -13.76
N ARG A 124 -14.35 -10.78 -13.96
CA ARG A 124 -15.70 -10.53 -14.44
C ARG A 124 -15.62 -9.83 -15.79
N ARG A 125 -16.45 -10.30 -16.70
CA ARG A 125 -16.58 -9.67 -18.00
C ARG A 125 -17.40 -8.39 -17.84
N VAL A 126 -16.81 -7.25 -18.10
CA VAL A 126 -17.48 -5.93 -18.02
C VAL A 126 -17.93 -5.41 -19.36
N SER A 127 -17.26 -5.79 -20.46
CA SER A 127 -17.62 -5.40 -21.84
C SER A 127 -16.93 -6.31 -22.86
N GLU A 128 -17.41 -6.27 -24.10
CA GLU A 128 -16.67 -6.77 -25.25
C GLU A 128 -15.61 -5.76 -25.66
N VAL A 129 -14.41 -6.21 -26.05
CA VAL A 129 -13.34 -5.34 -26.55
C VAL A 129 -13.82 -4.54 -27.78
N ALA A 130 -14.63 -5.17 -28.64
CA ALA A 130 -15.21 -4.51 -29.82
C ALA A 130 -16.19 -3.35 -29.50
N ALA A 131 -16.68 -3.25 -28.28
CA ALA A 131 -17.53 -2.15 -27.84
C ALA A 131 -16.73 -0.92 -27.38
N ILE A 132 -15.40 -1.04 -27.30
CA ILE A 132 -14.49 0.04 -26.88
C ILE A 132 -13.77 0.52 -28.14
N THR A 133 -13.97 1.79 -28.49
CA THR A 133 -13.33 2.39 -29.66
C THR A 133 -11.81 2.46 -29.44
N GLU A 134 -11.02 2.03 -30.41
CA GLU A 134 -9.57 2.12 -30.36
C GLU A 134 -9.10 3.57 -30.14
N GLY A 135 -8.27 3.79 -29.11
CA GLY A 135 -7.82 5.12 -28.69
C GLY A 135 -8.90 5.97 -28.01
N GLY A 136 -10.09 5.41 -27.74
CA GLY A 136 -11.16 6.06 -27.02
C GLY A 136 -11.18 5.73 -25.52
N THR A 137 -12.03 6.44 -24.78
CA THR A 137 -12.29 6.16 -23.36
C THR A 137 -13.73 5.69 -23.20
N ALA A 138 -13.93 4.56 -22.54
CA ALA A 138 -15.27 4.06 -22.21
C ALA A 138 -15.50 4.07 -20.70
N ARG A 139 -16.70 4.52 -20.32
CA ARG A 139 -17.19 4.43 -18.94
C ARG A 139 -18.08 3.21 -18.82
N LEU A 140 -17.68 2.27 -17.97
CA LEU A 140 -18.38 1.01 -17.74
C LEU A 140 -18.80 0.93 -16.27
N GLU A 141 -19.91 0.27 -16.02
CA GLU A 141 -20.40 0.01 -14.67
C GLU A 141 -20.26 -1.47 -14.34
N CYS A 142 -19.62 -1.78 -13.20
CA CYS A 142 -19.48 -3.13 -12.70
C CYS A 142 -19.74 -3.15 -11.19
N GLU A 143 -20.78 -3.86 -10.75
CA GLU A 143 -21.13 -4.02 -9.34
C GLU A 143 -21.22 -2.70 -8.55
N GLY A 144 -21.83 -1.68 -9.15
CA GLY A 144 -21.99 -0.36 -8.55
C GLY A 144 -20.74 0.50 -8.55
N ARG A 145 -19.68 0.06 -9.23
CA ARG A 145 -18.43 0.83 -9.43
C ARG A 145 -18.34 1.28 -10.88
N THR A 146 -17.97 2.54 -11.05
CA THR A 146 -17.64 3.07 -12.38
C THR A 146 -16.19 2.76 -12.72
N LEU A 147 -15.97 2.13 -13.88
CA LEU A 147 -14.66 1.85 -14.44
C LEU A 147 -14.44 2.76 -15.66
N LEU A 148 -13.26 3.34 -15.76
CA LEU A 148 -12.79 4.04 -16.96
C LEU A 148 -11.76 3.15 -17.65
N VAL A 149 -12.04 2.82 -18.91
CA VAL A 149 -11.16 2.01 -19.76
C VAL A 149 -10.65 2.88 -20.89
N TYR A 150 -9.35 2.88 -21.13
CA TYR A 150 -8.68 3.67 -22.18
C TYR A 150 -7.59 2.85 -22.87
#